data_89ee82107541218ba7d2dea0b9208ccc
#
_entry.id   89ee82107541218ba7d2dea0b9208ccc
#
_cell.length_a   1.000
_cell.length_b   1.000
_cell.length_c   1.000
_cell.angle_alpha   90.00
_cell.angle_beta   90.00
_cell.angle_gamma   90.00
#
_symmetry.space_group_name_H-M   'P 1'
#
loop_
_entity.id
_entity.type
_entity.pdbx_description
1 polymer ?
#
loop_
_entity_poly.entity_id
_entity_poly.type
_entity_poly.pdbx_seq_one_letter_code
_entity_poly.pdbx_strand_id
1 'polypeptide(L)'
;MARFTPKSLIQQSGFGLSAALLIFAYALCTVAVLGQGLELVLFVCVACAVCSLLLKNEVFSTNLYLIVPLFFVFTNASAFAGILSACLGGLIFLIISKLSNKPRLPVSVIAGGALGLSLAGTILLTNTYFGIGATGSTPFEMLQSYRSLGFHPHFMGLLTGTITLFTMITYPFKFKKLNKYIPAEFITILIPYIINLFLNPVKELTAINETGFFNRLFTDFNLSSEFFSISPSEITTIMQSSFAIALILLGFSSCSQSDDAIPTAIGNIFSGLSVKKYDVRGYGIISCIVVILVTTLTITIFPHALARVPLHSVGAMLIVSGWQTLPYKKIGAVVKSKSFLSIIAMLICAISFVLCNIFSACIVCIICAFLLHRFERSGKSNG
;
A
#
# COMPACT_ATOMS: atom_id res chain seq x y z
N MET A 1 0.78 -28.77 21.11
CA MET A 1 1.48 -29.10 19.87
C MET A 1 0.47 -29.65 18.87
N ALA A 2 0.21 -28.90 17.75
CA ALA A 2 -0.69 -29.39 16.70
C ALA A 2 -0.02 -30.58 16.01
N ARG A 3 -0.70 -31.74 15.95
CA ARG A 3 -0.19 -32.91 15.22
C ARG A 3 -0.16 -32.56 13.71
N PHE A 4 1.03 -32.50 13.13
CA PHE A 4 1.21 -32.34 11.68
C PHE A 4 0.75 -33.63 10.98
N THR A 5 -0.44 -33.60 10.40
CA THR A 5 -0.92 -34.70 9.53
C THR A 5 -0.53 -34.37 8.07
N PRO A 6 -0.28 -35.37 7.21
CA PRO A 6 0.05 -35.12 5.79
C PRO A 6 -0.99 -34.25 5.08
N LYS A 7 -2.26 -34.43 5.44
CA LYS A 7 -3.38 -33.64 4.87
C LYS A 7 -3.29 -32.15 5.28
N SER A 8 -2.90 -31.85 6.51
CA SER A 8 -2.72 -30.47 6.98
C SER A 8 -1.49 -29.80 6.34
N LEU A 9 -0.43 -30.58 6.05
CA LEU A 9 0.75 -30.12 5.34
C LEU A 9 0.42 -29.65 3.90
N ILE A 10 -0.25 -30.52 3.13
CA ILE A 10 -0.66 -30.22 1.75
C ILE A 10 -1.60 -29.01 1.72
N GLN A 11 -2.52 -28.91 2.67
CA GLN A 11 -3.45 -27.78 2.74
C GLN A 11 -2.74 -26.47 3.08
N GLN A 12 -1.82 -26.48 4.05
CA GLN A 12 -1.05 -25.28 4.41
C GLN A 12 -0.07 -24.85 3.32
N SER A 13 0.53 -25.79 2.59
CA SER A 13 1.40 -25.44 1.46
C SER A 13 0.61 -24.81 0.31
N GLY A 14 -0.61 -25.29 0.00
CA GLY A 14 -1.48 -24.68 -0.99
C GLY A 14 -1.92 -23.26 -0.63
N PHE A 15 -2.26 -23.03 0.65
CA PHE A 15 -2.55 -21.67 1.14
C PHE A 15 -1.31 -20.78 1.13
N GLY A 16 -0.13 -21.33 1.48
CA GLY A 16 1.14 -20.63 1.40
C GLY A 16 1.47 -20.19 -0.02
N LEU A 17 1.24 -21.02 -1.02
CA LEU A 17 1.46 -20.66 -2.42
C LEU A 17 0.52 -19.54 -2.87
N SER A 18 -0.77 -19.64 -2.57
CA SER A 18 -1.72 -18.55 -2.90
C SER A 18 -1.35 -17.24 -2.22
N ALA A 19 -0.97 -17.29 -0.94
CA ALA A 19 -0.50 -16.12 -0.21
C ALA A 19 0.81 -15.57 -0.79
N ALA A 20 1.76 -16.43 -1.20
CA ALA A 20 2.99 -16.00 -1.85
C ALA A 20 2.72 -15.23 -3.14
N LEU A 21 1.86 -15.75 -4.02
CA LEU A 21 1.50 -15.09 -5.27
C LEU A 21 0.85 -13.71 -5.02
N LEU A 22 0.00 -13.62 -4.01
CA LEU A 22 -0.67 -12.38 -3.63
C LEU A 22 0.29 -11.34 -3.07
N ILE A 23 1.05 -11.72 -2.04
CA ILE A 23 1.99 -10.83 -1.34
C ILE A 23 3.04 -10.34 -2.33
N PHE A 24 3.59 -11.26 -3.14
CA PHE A 24 4.59 -10.94 -4.15
C PHE A 24 4.07 -9.95 -5.19
N ALA A 25 2.85 -10.16 -5.71
CA ALA A 25 2.25 -9.26 -6.68
C ALA A 25 2.13 -7.82 -6.14
N TYR A 26 1.63 -7.66 -4.92
CA TYR A 26 1.52 -6.35 -4.29
C TYR A 26 2.89 -5.74 -3.96
N ALA A 27 3.81 -6.52 -3.41
CA ALA A 27 5.15 -6.04 -3.07
C ALA A 27 5.89 -5.56 -4.31
N LEU A 28 5.86 -6.33 -5.40
CA LEU A 28 6.46 -5.96 -6.68
C LEU A 28 5.90 -4.66 -7.22
N CYS A 29 4.56 -4.56 -7.29
CA CYS A 29 3.89 -3.35 -7.79
C CYS A 29 4.20 -2.12 -6.94
N THR A 30 4.19 -2.28 -5.61
CA THR A 30 4.47 -1.18 -4.69
C THR A 30 5.90 -0.69 -4.83
N VAL A 31 6.85 -1.61 -4.82
CA VAL A 31 8.28 -1.29 -4.92
C VAL A 31 8.62 -0.68 -6.28
N ALA A 32 7.97 -1.15 -7.35
CA ALA A 32 8.11 -0.57 -8.67
C ALA A 32 7.64 0.90 -8.74
N VAL A 33 6.52 1.23 -8.11
CA VAL A 33 6.03 2.63 -8.05
C VAL A 33 6.94 3.51 -7.20
N LEU A 34 7.53 2.95 -6.15
CA LEU A 34 8.49 3.66 -5.30
C LEU A 34 9.88 3.82 -5.95
N GLY A 35 10.13 3.21 -7.11
CA GLY A 35 11.41 3.27 -7.80
C GLY A 35 12.54 2.54 -7.09
N GLN A 36 12.21 1.51 -6.29
CA GLN A 36 13.17 0.76 -5.46
C GLN A 36 13.51 -0.60 -6.06
N GLY A 37 14.56 -1.25 -5.52
CA GLY A 37 15.08 -2.52 -6.02
C GLY A 37 14.33 -3.76 -5.50
N LEU A 38 14.73 -4.94 -6.04
CA LEU A 38 14.15 -6.23 -5.68
C LEU A 38 14.40 -6.61 -4.21
N GLU A 39 15.43 -6.03 -3.58
CA GLU A 39 15.77 -6.18 -2.17
C GLU A 39 14.61 -5.77 -1.27
N LEU A 40 13.99 -4.65 -1.60
CA LEU A 40 12.82 -4.18 -0.85
C LEU A 40 11.61 -5.09 -1.08
N VAL A 41 11.45 -5.66 -2.28
CA VAL A 41 10.37 -6.64 -2.55
C VAL A 41 10.52 -7.85 -1.63
N LEU A 42 11.73 -8.40 -1.51
CA LEU A 42 12.00 -9.54 -0.62
C LEU A 42 11.70 -9.18 0.84
N PHE A 43 12.19 -8.04 1.30
CA PHE A 43 11.98 -7.57 2.66
C PHE A 43 10.49 -7.42 2.99
N VAL A 44 9.72 -6.79 2.10
CA VAL A 44 8.26 -6.64 2.24
C VAL A 44 7.56 -8.01 2.28
N CYS A 45 7.94 -8.93 1.39
CA CYS A 45 7.36 -10.27 1.36
C CYS A 45 7.60 -11.04 2.67
N VAL A 46 8.83 -10.99 3.20
CA VAL A 46 9.18 -11.64 4.47
C VAL A 46 8.38 -11.02 5.62
N ALA A 47 8.32 -9.70 5.70
CA ALA A 47 7.57 -9.01 6.75
C ALA A 47 6.06 -9.33 6.69
N CYS A 48 5.47 -9.31 5.48
CA CYS A 48 4.07 -9.68 5.29
C CYS A 48 3.80 -11.14 5.67
N ALA A 49 4.71 -12.07 5.33
CA ALA A 49 4.59 -13.47 5.68
C ALA A 49 4.58 -13.68 7.22
N VAL A 50 5.50 -13.03 7.92
CA VAL A 50 5.60 -13.09 9.39
C VAL A 50 4.35 -12.48 10.04
N CYS A 51 3.89 -11.32 9.57
CA CYS A 51 2.67 -10.69 10.09
C CYS A 51 1.43 -11.55 9.86
N SER A 52 1.32 -12.19 8.68
CA SER A 52 0.25 -13.14 8.38
C SER A 52 0.25 -14.33 9.34
N LEU A 53 1.43 -14.78 9.76
CA LEU A 53 1.54 -15.86 10.77
C LEU A 53 1.00 -15.43 12.13
N LEU A 54 1.22 -14.16 12.54
CA LEU A 54 0.71 -13.63 13.80
C LEU A 54 -0.81 -13.52 13.83
N LEU A 55 -1.43 -13.27 12.67
CA LEU A 55 -2.89 -13.16 12.52
C LEU A 55 -3.63 -14.47 12.35
N LYS A 56 -2.93 -15.59 12.13
CA LYS A 56 -3.44 -16.98 12.03
C LYS A 56 -4.37 -17.29 10.85
N ASN A 57 -5.25 -16.41 10.44
CA ASN A 57 -6.26 -16.68 9.39
C ASN A 57 -6.33 -15.60 8.31
N GLU A 58 -5.45 -14.64 8.36
CA GLU A 58 -5.49 -13.49 7.46
C GLU A 58 -4.11 -13.29 6.82
N VAL A 59 -4.11 -12.91 5.56
CA VAL A 59 -2.88 -12.59 4.83
C VAL A 59 -2.68 -11.09 4.78
N PHE A 60 -1.51 -10.65 5.22
CA PHE A 60 -1.06 -9.27 5.06
C PHE A 60 -0.48 -9.05 3.67
N SER A 61 -0.76 -7.91 3.12
CA SER A 61 -0.20 -7.42 1.87
C SER A 61 -0.08 -5.90 1.89
N THR A 62 0.61 -5.28 0.98
CA THR A 62 0.78 -3.83 0.88
C THR A 62 -0.53 -3.11 0.56
N ASN A 63 -0.64 -1.83 0.93
CA ASN A 63 -1.84 -1.04 0.71
C ASN A 63 -1.51 0.33 0.11
N LEU A 64 -2.35 0.79 -0.84
CA LEU A 64 -2.20 2.09 -1.50
C LEU A 64 -2.10 3.27 -0.52
N TYR A 65 -2.80 3.23 0.60
CA TYR A 65 -2.86 4.35 1.54
C TYR A 65 -1.52 4.67 2.22
N LEU A 66 -0.59 3.72 2.30
CA LEU A 66 0.78 3.98 2.73
C LEU A 66 1.77 4.13 1.59
N ILE A 67 1.44 3.64 0.40
CA ILE A 67 2.27 3.90 -0.79
C ILE A 67 2.30 5.41 -1.07
N VAL A 68 1.16 6.10 -0.93
CA VAL A 68 1.06 7.54 -1.22
C VAL A 68 2.01 8.39 -0.37
N PRO A 69 2.02 8.33 0.97
CA PRO A 69 2.97 9.11 1.75
C PRO A 69 4.42 8.71 1.50
N LEU A 70 4.69 7.41 1.36
CA LEU A 70 6.04 6.91 1.13
C LEU A 70 6.58 7.36 -0.24
N PHE A 71 5.76 7.38 -1.28
CA PHE A 71 6.19 7.87 -2.58
C PHE A 71 6.80 9.27 -2.50
N PHE A 72 6.14 10.21 -1.83
CA PHE A 72 6.66 11.56 -1.68
C PHE A 72 7.93 11.63 -0.81
N VAL A 73 8.08 10.71 0.14
CA VAL A 73 9.34 10.61 0.90
C VAL A 73 10.46 10.06 0.03
N PHE A 74 10.25 8.97 -0.69
CA PHE A 74 11.25 8.35 -1.57
C PHE A 74 11.67 9.26 -2.74
N THR A 75 10.80 10.17 -3.18
CA THR A 75 11.15 11.15 -4.24
C THR A 75 11.92 12.35 -3.72
N ASN A 76 11.78 12.72 -2.45
CA ASN A 76 12.35 13.93 -1.86
C ASN A 76 13.48 13.65 -0.84
N ALA A 77 13.72 12.42 -0.48
CA ALA A 77 14.71 12.01 0.50
C ALA A 77 15.37 10.68 0.10
N SER A 78 16.35 10.23 0.88
CA SER A 78 17.00 8.94 0.66
C SER A 78 16.03 7.76 0.85
N ALA A 79 16.33 6.62 0.21
CA ALA A 79 15.57 5.38 0.40
C ALA A 79 15.53 4.96 1.87
N PHE A 80 16.63 5.16 2.57
CA PHE A 80 16.73 4.91 4.01
C PHE A 80 15.77 5.78 4.82
N ALA A 81 15.64 7.07 4.49
CA ALA A 81 14.69 7.99 5.12
C ALA A 81 13.23 7.51 4.95
N GLY A 82 12.89 6.97 3.77
CA GLY A 82 11.57 6.37 3.51
C GLY A 82 11.28 5.17 4.40
N ILE A 83 12.21 4.21 4.49
CA ILE A 83 12.11 3.04 5.36
C ILE A 83 12.02 3.45 6.83
N LEU A 84 12.88 4.37 7.26
CA LEU A 84 12.89 4.87 8.62
C LEU A 84 11.58 5.60 8.98
N SER A 85 11.02 6.39 8.06
CA SER A 85 9.72 7.04 8.25
C SER A 85 8.60 6.04 8.50
N ALA A 86 8.60 4.95 7.76
CA ALA A 86 7.61 3.89 7.91
C ALA A 86 7.79 3.11 9.22
N CYS A 87 9.02 2.77 9.59
CA CYS A 87 9.33 2.11 10.86
C CYS A 87 8.91 2.97 12.05
N LEU A 88 9.29 4.23 12.09
CA LEU A 88 8.91 5.17 13.15
C LEU A 88 7.40 5.41 13.18
N GLY A 89 6.75 5.51 12.01
CA GLY A 89 5.29 5.64 11.92
C GLY A 89 4.57 4.44 12.54
N GLY A 90 5.04 3.23 12.30
CA GLY A 90 4.55 2.02 12.94
C GLY A 90 4.75 2.02 14.47
N LEU A 91 5.90 2.47 14.96
CA LEU A 91 6.19 2.61 16.39
C LEU A 91 5.29 3.65 17.06
N ILE A 92 5.15 4.83 16.47
CA ILE A 92 4.25 5.90 16.96
C ILE A 92 2.81 5.39 17.04
N PHE A 93 2.33 4.70 15.99
CA PHE A 93 1.01 4.08 15.99
C PHE A 93 0.83 3.07 17.10
N LEU A 94 1.82 2.21 17.36
CA LEU A 94 1.78 1.22 18.43
C LEU A 94 1.70 1.90 19.82
N ILE A 95 2.46 2.98 20.03
CA ILE A 95 2.44 3.77 21.26
C ILE A 95 1.06 4.41 21.45
N ILE A 96 0.53 5.10 20.44
CA ILE A 96 -0.78 5.74 20.49
C ILE A 96 -1.89 4.70 20.74
N SER A 97 -1.84 3.55 20.08
CA SER A 97 -2.85 2.50 20.24
C SER A 97 -2.87 1.86 21.63
N LYS A 98 -1.71 1.84 22.33
CA LYS A 98 -1.60 1.34 23.70
C LYS A 98 -1.98 2.38 24.76
N LEU A 99 -1.56 3.65 24.58
CA LEU A 99 -1.81 4.72 25.54
C LEU A 99 -3.26 5.22 25.54
N SER A 100 -3.88 5.23 24.38
CA SER A 100 -5.20 5.79 24.19
C SER A 100 -6.18 4.67 23.91
N ASN A 101 -6.85 4.10 24.91
CA ASN A 101 -7.87 3.05 24.73
C ASN A 101 -8.71 3.18 23.42
N LYS A 102 -8.07 3.06 22.24
CA LYS A 102 -8.54 3.23 20.86
C LYS A 102 -9.24 4.60 20.67
N PRO A 103 -8.52 5.70 20.35
CA PRO A 103 -9.15 6.97 20.05
C PRO A 103 -10.17 6.76 18.90
N ARG A 104 -11.44 6.95 19.20
CA ARG A 104 -12.52 6.80 18.23
C ARG A 104 -12.58 8.07 17.37
N LEU A 105 -11.96 8.03 16.20
CA LEU A 105 -12.12 9.08 15.21
C LEU A 105 -13.55 9.09 14.68
N PRO A 106 -14.13 10.27 14.41
CA PRO A 106 -15.44 10.38 13.78
C PRO A 106 -15.49 9.66 12.42
N VAL A 107 -16.59 8.97 12.16
CA VAL A 107 -16.74 8.17 10.93
C VAL A 107 -16.57 9.01 9.67
N SER A 108 -16.99 10.26 9.68
CA SER A 108 -16.83 11.22 8.58
C SER A 108 -15.37 11.54 8.27
N VAL A 109 -14.53 11.71 9.31
CA VAL A 109 -13.10 11.98 9.14
C VAL A 109 -12.39 10.75 8.56
N ILE A 110 -12.71 9.55 9.06
CA ILE A 110 -12.14 8.30 8.56
C ILE A 110 -12.54 8.09 7.08
N ALA A 111 -13.83 8.31 6.76
CA ALA A 111 -14.35 8.17 5.40
C ALA A 111 -13.70 9.19 4.45
N GLY A 112 -13.57 10.44 4.91
CA GLY A 112 -12.94 11.52 4.15
C GLY A 112 -11.45 11.28 3.92
N GLY A 113 -10.72 10.90 4.95
CA GLY A 113 -9.29 10.58 4.85
C GLY A 113 -9.02 9.40 3.90
N ALA A 114 -9.81 8.32 4.00
CA ALA A 114 -9.69 7.17 3.10
C ALA A 114 -10.00 7.55 1.64
N LEU A 115 -11.06 8.34 1.42
CA LEU A 115 -11.42 8.83 0.08
C LEU A 115 -10.31 9.75 -0.48
N GLY A 116 -9.79 10.67 0.34
CA GLY A 116 -8.73 11.58 -0.05
C GLY A 116 -7.44 10.87 -0.41
N LEU A 117 -7.02 9.89 0.39
CA LEU A 117 -5.85 9.06 0.09
C LEU A 117 -6.03 8.21 -1.17
N SER A 118 -7.25 7.69 -1.42
CA SER A 118 -7.52 6.97 -2.67
C SER A 118 -7.49 7.88 -3.88
N LEU A 119 -7.98 9.10 -3.78
CA LEU A 119 -7.88 10.11 -4.83
C LEU A 119 -6.43 10.53 -5.09
N ALA A 120 -5.69 10.86 -4.03
CA ALA A 120 -4.27 11.18 -4.12
C ALA A 120 -3.45 10.04 -4.75
N GLY A 121 -3.72 8.80 -4.32
CA GLY A 121 -3.11 7.61 -4.90
C GLY A 121 -3.50 7.38 -6.36
N THR A 122 -4.73 7.67 -6.74
CA THR A 122 -5.17 7.58 -8.15
C THR A 122 -4.42 8.60 -9.00
N ILE A 123 -4.26 9.83 -8.53
CA ILE A 123 -3.50 10.87 -9.24
C ILE A 123 -2.04 10.42 -9.43
N LEU A 124 -1.40 9.95 -8.37
CA LEU A 124 -0.05 9.41 -8.41
C LEU A 124 0.09 8.25 -9.41
N LEU A 125 -0.81 7.28 -9.33
CA LEU A 125 -0.77 6.08 -10.17
C LEU A 125 -1.24 6.33 -11.60
N THR A 126 -1.98 7.41 -11.86
CA THR A 126 -2.29 7.90 -13.21
C THR A 126 -1.01 8.22 -13.97
N ASN A 127 -0.01 8.80 -13.30
CA ASN A 127 1.32 9.01 -13.85
C ASN A 127 1.93 7.70 -14.36
N THR A 128 1.93 6.68 -13.52
CA THR A 128 2.44 5.34 -13.87
C THR A 128 1.58 4.66 -14.93
N TYR A 129 0.25 4.78 -14.86
CA TYR A 129 -0.71 4.16 -15.78
C TYR A 129 -0.61 4.73 -17.21
N PHE A 130 -0.42 6.03 -17.35
CA PHE A 130 -0.27 6.66 -18.67
C PHE A 130 1.19 6.77 -19.14
N GLY A 131 2.15 6.45 -18.30
CA GLY A 131 3.57 6.60 -18.60
C GLY A 131 4.00 8.07 -18.74
N ILE A 132 3.37 8.96 -17.99
CA ILE A 132 3.68 10.39 -17.99
C ILE A 132 4.72 10.66 -16.91
N GLY A 133 5.75 11.45 -17.22
CA GLY A 133 6.79 11.83 -16.27
C GLY A 133 6.43 13.05 -15.41
N ALA A 134 5.20 13.11 -14.90
CA ALA A 134 4.76 14.23 -14.07
C ALA A 134 5.49 14.26 -12.73
N THR A 135 5.83 15.45 -12.27
CA THR A 135 6.53 15.70 -11.01
C THR A 135 5.74 16.66 -10.14
N GLY A 136 5.92 16.58 -8.83
CA GLY A 136 5.29 17.48 -7.87
C GLY A 136 5.51 16.99 -6.45
N SER A 137 5.45 17.88 -5.48
CA SER A 137 5.53 17.57 -4.04
C SER A 137 4.15 17.21 -3.44
N THR A 138 3.08 17.52 -4.18
CA THR A 138 1.70 17.21 -3.82
C THR A 138 0.95 16.58 -5.00
N PRO A 139 -0.13 15.82 -4.77
CA PRO A 139 -0.96 15.31 -5.86
C PRO A 139 -1.50 16.42 -6.78
N PHE A 140 -1.81 17.57 -6.22
CA PHE A 140 -2.29 18.72 -7.00
C PHE A 140 -1.21 19.29 -7.93
N GLU A 141 0.01 19.44 -7.47
CA GLU A 141 1.14 19.85 -8.31
C GLU A 141 1.42 18.86 -9.44
N MET A 142 1.30 17.57 -9.16
CA MET A 142 1.37 16.54 -10.21
C MET A 142 0.29 16.74 -11.28
N LEU A 143 -0.95 17.04 -10.89
CA LEU A 143 -2.02 17.35 -11.84
C LEU A 143 -1.71 18.60 -12.67
N GLN A 144 -1.13 19.62 -12.05
CA GLN A 144 -0.71 20.84 -12.78
C GLN A 144 0.41 20.52 -13.77
N SER A 145 1.36 19.66 -13.41
CA SER A 145 2.45 19.28 -14.30
C SER A 145 1.99 18.51 -15.54
N TYR A 146 0.87 17.77 -15.47
CA TYR A 146 0.26 17.15 -16.66
C TYR A 146 -0.11 18.18 -17.72
N ARG A 147 -0.57 19.35 -17.31
CA ARG A 147 -0.94 20.43 -18.25
C ARG A 147 0.27 21.00 -18.99
N SER A 148 1.43 21.08 -18.34
CA SER A 148 2.65 21.61 -18.95
C SER A 148 3.37 20.60 -19.83
N LEU A 149 3.32 19.31 -19.47
CA LEU A 149 3.98 18.22 -20.19
C LEU A 149 3.25 17.80 -21.48
N GLY A 150 1.94 18.11 -21.56
CA GLY A 150 1.07 17.55 -22.59
C GLY A 150 0.71 16.08 -22.32
N PHE A 151 -0.39 15.62 -22.91
CA PHE A 151 -0.87 14.27 -22.76
C PHE A 151 -0.48 13.41 -23.96
N HIS A 152 0.65 12.71 -23.85
CA HIS A 152 1.18 11.81 -24.88
C HIS A 152 1.31 10.37 -24.34
N PRO A 153 0.19 9.67 -24.08
CA PRO A 153 0.25 8.32 -23.53
C PRO A 153 0.79 7.32 -24.55
N HIS A 154 1.58 6.37 -24.08
CA HIS A 154 2.08 5.28 -24.90
C HIS A 154 0.95 4.27 -25.16
N PHE A 155 0.47 4.16 -26.41
CA PHE A 155 -0.72 3.35 -26.77
C PHE A 155 -0.62 1.90 -26.29
N MET A 156 0.51 1.22 -26.54
CA MET A 156 0.70 -0.17 -26.11
C MET A 156 0.77 -0.31 -24.57
N GLY A 157 1.31 0.69 -23.90
CA GLY A 157 1.25 0.74 -22.44
C GLY A 157 -0.17 0.86 -21.92
N LEU A 158 -0.98 1.75 -22.50
CA LEU A 158 -2.40 1.85 -22.20
C LEU A 158 -3.16 0.54 -22.43
N LEU A 159 -2.86 -0.16 -23.53
CA LEU A 159 -3.47 -1.45 -23.83
C LEU A 159 -3.20 -2.46 -22.71
N THR A 160 -1.93 -2.63 -22.30
CA THR A 160 -1.57 -3.55 -21.21
C THR A 160 -2.19 -3.12 -19.87
N GLY A 161 -2.19 -1.83 -19.55
CA GLY A 161 -2.86 -1.29 -18.37
C GLY A 161 -4.38 -1.52 -18.39
N THR A 162 -5.04 -1.32 -19.52
CA THR A 162 -6.49 -1.54 -19.67
C THR A 162 -6.84 -3.03 -19.54
N ILE A 163 -6.04 -3.93 -20.09
CA ILE A 163 -6.20 -5.37 -19.90
C ILE A 163 -6.09 -5.73 -18.43
N THR A 164 -5.14 -5.13 -17.71
CA THR A 164 -4.99 -5.30 -16.26
C THR A 164 -6.21 -4.83 -15.49
N LEU A 165 -6.72 -3.61 -15.77
CA LEU A 165 -7.94 -3.08 -15.16
C LEU A 165 -9.12 -4.05 -15.37
N PHE A 166 -9.34 -4.46 -16.59
CA PHE A 166 -10.44 -5.37 -16.95
C PHE A 166 -10.29 -6.72 -16.24
N THR A 167 -9.09 -7.29 -16.24
CA THR A 167 -8.80 -8.56 -15.56
C THR A 167 -9.01 -8.46 -14.06
N MET A 168 -8.51 -7.41 -13.43
CA MET A 168 -8.65 -7.20 -11.97
C MET A 168 -10.10 -7.09 -11.52
N ILE A 169 -10.96 -6.51 -12.36
CA ILE A 169 -12.39 -6.37 -12.07
C ILE A 169 -13.14 -7.67 -12.37
N THR A 170 -12.90 -8.28 -13.54
CA THR A 170 -13.75 -9.39 -14.02
C THR A 170 -13.35 -10.76 -13.49
N TYR A 171 -12.05 -11.01 -13.29
CA TYR A 171 -11.54 -12.32 -12.88
C TYR A 171 -12.13 -12.82 -11.56
N PRO A 172 -12.20 -12.04 -10.47
CA PRO A 172 -12.78 -12.50 -9.22
C PRO A 172 -14.25 -12.89 -9.32
N PHE A 173 -15.00 -12.28 -10.25
CA PHE A 173 -16.42 -12.61 -10.46
C PHE A 173 -16.62 -13.85 -11.30
N LYS A 174 -15.88 -13.99 -12.43
CA LYS A 174 -16.01 -15.12 -13.34
C LYS A 174 -15.35 -16.40 -12.82
N PHE A 175 -14.19 -16.28 -12.19
CA PHE A 175 -13.35 -17.41 -11.79
C PHE A 175 -13.22 -17.53 -10.26
N LYS A 176 -14.32 -17.43 -9.53
CA LYS A 176 -14.36 -17.48 -8.04
C LYS A 176 -13.56 -18.61 -7.42
N LYS A 177 -13.67 -19.85 -8.00
CA LYS A 177 -12.96 -21.02 -7.49
C LYS A 177 -11.45 -20.90 -7.73
N LEU A 178 -11.05 -20.43 -8.91
CA LEU A 178 -9.65 -20.30 -9.28
C LEU A 178 -8.98 -19.14 -8.53
N ASN A 179 -9.69 -18.03 -8.33
CA ASN A 179 -9.21 -16.87 -7.57
C ASN A 179 -8.83 -17.20 -6.11
N LYS A 180 -9.35 -18.30 -5.58
CA LYS A 180 -8.96 -18.78 -4.25
C LYS A 180 -7.54 -19.35 -4.21
N TYR A 181 -7.06 -19.93 -5.33
CA TYR A 181 -5.73 -20.53 -5.44
C TYR A 181 -4.74 -19.63 -6.15
N ILE A 182 -5.20 -18.97 -7.21
CA ILE A 182 -4.41 -18.04 -8.02
C ILE A 182 -5.10 -16.68 -7.94
N PRO A 183 -4.59 -15.75 -7.12
CA PRO A 183 -5.21 -14.44 -6.91
C PRO A 183 -5.27 -13.62 -8.21
N ALA A 184 -6.31 -12.80 -8.34
CA ALA A 184 -6.49 -11.89 -9.48
C ALA A 184 -5.26 -10.99 -9.66
N GLU A 185 -4.68 -10.54 -8.57
CA GLU A 185 -3.52 -9.66 -8.50
C GLU A 185 -2.30 -10.26 -9.21
N PHE A 186 -2.08 -11.56 -9.04
CA PHE A 186 -1.00 -12.25 -9.74
C PHE A 186 -1.28 -12.40 -11.24
N ILE A 187 -2.51 -12.76 -11.60
CA ILE A 187 -2.93 -12.89 -13.01
C ILE A 187 -2.84 -11.55 -13.74
N THR A 188 -3.16 -10.44 -13.07
CA THR A 188 -3.09 -9.09 -13.63
C THR A 188 -1.67 -8.61 -13.91
N ILE A 189 -0.66 -9.23 -13.31
CA ILE A 189 0.74 -9.00 -13.65
C ILE A 189 1.19 -9.99 -14.71
N LEU A 190 0.79 -11.25 -14.60
CA LEU A 190 1.24 -12.32 -15.47
C LEU A 190 0.78 -12.12 -16.92
N ILE A 191 -0.48 -11.77 -17.15
CA ILE A 191 -1.02 -11.58 -18.52
C ILE A 191 -0.28 -10.46 -19.27
N PRO A 192 -0.16 -9.23 -18.74
CA PRO A 192 0.59 -8.17 -19.40
C PRO A 192 2.08 -8.49 -19.57
N TYR A 193 2.68 -9.20 -18.61
CA TYR A 193 4.05 -9.70 -18.74
C TYR A 193 4.21 -10.62 -19.95
N ILE A 194 3.30 -11.60 -20.12
CA ILE A 194 3.31 -12.50 -21.26
C ILE A 194 3.12 -11.71 -22.58
N ILE A 195 2.19 -10.78 -22.60
CA ILE A 195 1.96 -9.91 -23.78
C ILE A 195 3.23 -9.12 -24.10
N ASN A 196 3.87 -8.54 -23.10
CA ASN A 196 5.10 -7.77 -23.27
C ASN A 196 6.28 -8.65 -23.74
N LEU A 197 6.34 -9.90 -23.28
CA LEU A 197 7.37 -10.85 -23.71
C LEU A 197 7.30 -11.15 -25.21
N PHE A 198 6.10 -11.34 -25.75
CA PHE A 198 5.90 -11.67 -27.16
C PHE A 198 5.90 -10.47 -28.09
N LEU A 199 5.34 -9.35 -27.64
CA LEU A 199 5.17 -8.15 -28.49
C LEU A 199 6.23 -7.09 -28.24
N ASN A 200 6.96 -7.19 -27.13
CA ASN A 200 7.95 -6.23 -26.67
C ASN A 200 7.50 -4.74 -26.80
N PRO A 201 6.23 -4.42 -26.53
CA PRO A 201 5.65 -3.12 -26.85
C PRO A 201 6.01 -2.02 -25.85
N VAL A 202 6.48 -2.39 -24.66
CA VAL A 202 6.66 -1.47 -23.54
C VAL A 202 8.05 -1.64 -22.94
N LYS A 203 8.66 -0.52 -22.57
CA LYS A 203 9.97 -0.50 -21.90
C LYS A 203 9.93 -1.30 -20.60
N GLU A 204 11.06 -1.90 -20.27
CA GLU A 204 11.28 -2.62 -19.01
C GLU A 204 10.99 -1.72 -17.79
N LEU A 205 10.69 -2.34 -16.66
CA LEU A 205 10.62 -1.66 -15.39
C LEU A 205 12.02 -1.12 -15.04
N THR A 206 12.26 0.15 -15.36
CA THR A 206 13.56 0.80 -15.17
C THR A 206 14.02 0.86 -13.70
N ALA A 207 13.08 0.65 -12.77
CA ALA A 207 13.34 0.68 -11.34
C ALA A 207 14.00 -0.59 -10.77
N ILE A 208 14.01 -1.69 -11.52
CA ILE A 208 14.59 -2.95 -11.06
C ILE A 208 15.98 -3.11 -11.67
N ASN A 209 17.00 -2.70 -10.93
CA ASN A 209 18.39 -2.90 -11.31
C ASN A 209 18.74 -4.39 -11.20
N GLU A 210 19.09 -5.01 -12.33
CA GLU A 210 19.28 -6.44 -12.48
C GLU A 210 20.60 -6.97 -11.90
N THR A 211 21.59 -6.10 -11.72
CA THR A 211 22.95 -6.51 -11.37
C THR A 211 23.20 -6.46 -9.88
N GLY A 212 23.48 -7.62 -9.31
CA GLY A 212 24.10 -7.69 -7.99
C GLY A 212 23.15 -7.71 -6.79
N PHE A 213 21.94 -8.28 -6.94
CA PHE A 213 20.97 -8.43 -5.85
C PHE A 213 21.61 -8.87 -4.51
N PHE A 214 22.41 -9.95 -4.52
CA PHE A 214 23.08 -10.41 -3.30
C PHE A 214 24.20 -9.47 -2.83
N ASN A 215 24.94 -8.86 -3.74
CA ASN A 215 25.95 -7.88 -3.35
C ASN A 215 25.33 -6.64 -2.72
N ARG A 216 24.18 -6.15 -3.26
CA ARG A 216 23.49 -5.00 -2.69
C ARG A 216 22.85 -5.30 -1.35
N LEU A 217 22.30 -6.50 -1.17
CA LEU A 217 21.72 -6.91 0.12
C LEU A 217 22.75 -6.85 1.26
N PHE A 218 24.03 -7.04 0.96
CA PHE A 218 25.10 -7.07 1.96
C PHE A 218 26.06 -5.86 1.91
N THR A 219 26.17 -5.17 0.77
CA THR A 219 27.12 -4.05 0.63
C THR A 219 26.44 -2.68 0.66
N ASP A 220 25.26 -2.52 0.04
CA ASP A 220 24.58 -1.24 -0.05
C ASP A 220 23.72 -0.97 1.19
N PHE A 221 23.38 -1.99 1.98
CA PHE A 221 22.80 -1.83 3.32
C PHE A 221 23.89 -1.49 4.36
N ASN A 222 24.73 -0.53 4.04
CA ASN A 222 25.67 0.01 5.01
C ASN A 222 24.91 1.00 5.92
N LEU A 223 24.04 0.43 6.80
CA LEU A 223 23.17 1.16 7.72
C LEU A 223 23.93 2.25 8.50
N SER A 224 25.23 2.03 8.75
CA SER A 224 26.04 2.97 9.51
C SER A 224 26.37 4.22 8.70
N SER A 225 26.75 4.11 7.44
CA SER A 225 27.12 5.27 6.62
C SER A 225 25.91 6.13 6.24
N GLU A 226 24.77 5.50 5.91
CA GLU A 226 23.54 6.22 5.59
C GLU A 226 22.93 6.90 6.83
N PHE A 227 22.99 6.25 7.99
CA PHE A 227 22.48 6.85 9.23
C PHE A 227 23.23 8.13 9.62
N PHE A 228 24.55 8.17 9.44
CA PHE A 228 25.34 9.36 9.73
C PHE A 228 25.31 10.43 8.63
N SER A 229 24.78 10.12 7.46
CA SER A 229 24.67 11.06 6.33
C SER A 229 23.31 11.78 6.25
N ILE A 230 22.37 11.51 7.19
CA ILE A 230 21.05 12.13 7.20
C ILE A 230 21.17 13.65 7.40
N SER A 231 20.64 14.40 6.43
CA SER A 231 20.60 15.86 6.50
C SER A 231 19.51 16.35 7.46
N PRO A 232 19.65 17.56 8.04
CA PRO A 232 18.59 18.12 8.90
C PRO A 232 17.22 18.26 8.22
N SER A 233 17.21 18.48 6.90
CA SER A 233 15.98 18.52 6.09
C SER A 233 15.32 17.15 5.97
N GLU A 234 16.10 16.09 5.86
CA GLU A 234 15.58 14.71 5.86
C GLU A 234 15.01 14.32 7.21
N ILE A 235 15.61 14.74 8.32
CA ILE A 235 15.06 14.50 9.67
C ILE A 235 13.65 15.07 9.78
N THR A 236 13.44 16.30 9.33
CA THR A 236 12.11 16.93 9.33
C THR A 236 11.11 16.15 8.47
N THR A 237 11.52 15.71 7.30
CA THR A 237 10.70 14.90 6.40
C THR A 237 10.37 13.54 7.02
N ILE A 238 11.34 12.89 7.66
CA ILE A 238 11.15 11.62 8.38
C ILE A 238 10.10 11.78 9.50
N MET A 239 10.26 12.81 10.33
CA MET A 239 9.34 13.06 11.45
C MET A 239 7.92 13.35 10.98
N GLN A 240 7.74 14.23 9.99
CA GLN A 240 6.44 14.57 9.43
C GLN A 240 5.76 13.35 8.80
N SER A 241 6.50 12.58 8.00
CA SER A 241 6.00 11.39 7.33
C SER A 241 5.67 10.28 8.32
N SER A 242 6.49 10.06 9.34
CA SER A 242 6.24 9.08 10.39
C SER A 242 4.94 9.39 11.14
N PHE A 243 4.71 10.65 11.47
CA PHE A 243 3.49 11.07 12.14
C PHE A 243 2.26 10.91 11.24
N ALA A 244 2.35 11.28 9.96
CA ALA A 244 1.30 11.08 8.99
C ALA A 244 0.95 9.59 8.82
N ILE A 245 1.96 8.73 8.70
CA ILE A 245 1.79 7.28 8.60
C ILE A 245 1.09 6.73 9.86
N ALA A 246 1.49 7.16 11.05
CA ALA A 246 0.85 6.73 12.29
C ALA A 246 -0.63 7.10 12.35
N LEU A 247 -1.00 8.29 11.89
CA LEU A 247 -2.40 8.75 11.84
C LEU A 247 -3.23 7.99 10.79
N ILE A 248 -2.63 7.71 9.64
CA ILE A 248 -3.26 6.89 8.61
C ILE A 248 -3.54 5.48 9.16
N LEU A 249 -2.58 4.86 9.83
CA LEU A 249 -2.74 3.57 10.48
C LEU A 249 -3.82 3.59 11.57
N LEU A 250 -3.91 4.68 12.33
CA LEU A 250 -4.96 4.87 13.33
C LEU A 250 -6.35 4.92 12.67
N GLY A 251 -6.48 5.62 11.55
CA GLY A 251 -7.70 5.64 10.74
C GLY A 251 -8.09 4.26 10.26
N PHE A 252 -7.11 3.47 9.78
CA PHE A 252 -7.32 2.09 9.33
C PHE A 252 -7.74 1.16 10.47
N SER A 253 -7.06 1.20 11.61
CA SER A 253 -7.39 0.37 12.77
C SER A 253 -8.80 0.66 13.30
N SER A 254 -9.25 1.91 13.18
CA SER A 254 -10.62 2.31 13.50
C SER A 254 -11.66 1.82 12.47
N CYS A 255 -11.21 1.45 11.26
CA CYS A 255 -12.06 0.84 10.23
C CYS A 255 -12.25 -0.66 10.41
N SER A 256 -11.20 -1.35 10.85
CA SER A 256 -11.26 -2.79 11.15
C SER A 256 -11.79 -2.97 12.58
N GLN A 257 -12.82 -3.81 12.75
CA GLN A 257 -13.35 -4.15 14.09
C GLN A 257 -12.45 -5.11 14.86
N SER A 258 -11.28 -5.45 14.33
CA SER A 258 -10.37 -6.46 14.87
C SER A 258 -9.25 -5.85 15.72
N ASP A 259 -8.75 -6.63 16.67
CA ASP A 259 -7.64 -6.27 17.57
C ASP A 259 -6.25 -6.36 16.89
N ASP A 260 -6.17 -6.07 15.59
CA ASP A 260 -5.00 -6.27 14.75
C ASP A 260 -4.00 -5.10 14.75
N ALA A 261 -4.08 -4.21 15.73
CA ALA A 261 -3.17 -3.07 15.84
C ALA A 261 -1.70 -3.52 15.94
N ILE A 262 -1.42 -4.56 16.75
CA ILE A 262 -0.05 -5.03 16.98
C ILE A 262 0.55 -5.66 15.72
N PRO A 263 -0.08 -6.62 15.03
CA PRO A 263 0.45 -7.18 13.78
C PRO A 263 0.62 -6.12 12.69
N THR A 264 -0.32 -5.19 12.57
CA THR A 264 -0.23 -4.07 11.59
C THR A 264 0.97 -3.17 11.92
N ALA A 265 1.19 -2.83 13.18
CA ALA A 265 2.35 -2.05 13.60
C ALA A 265 3.67 -2.79 13.32
N ILE A 266 3.74 -4.08 13.64
CA ILE A 266 4.91 -4.91 13.35
C ILE A 266 5.18 -4.96 11.84
N GLY A 267 4.14 -5.17 11.01
CA GLY A 267 4.26 -5.14 9.56
C GLY A 267 4.84 -3.84 9.03
N ASN A 268 4.40 -2.70 9.56
CA ASN A 268 4.93 -1.40 9.17
C ASN A 268 6.36 -1.14 9.71
N ILE A 269 6.69 -1.61 10.90
CA ILE A 269 8.04 -1.50 11.44
C ILE A 269 9.04 -2.27 10.57
N PHE A 270 8.65 -3.47 10.09
CA PHE A 270 9.57 -4.30 9.31
C PHE A 270 9.54 -4.04 7.82
N SER A 271 8.38 -3.75 7.22
CA SER A 271 8.26 -3.60 5.76
C SER A 271 8.12 -2.16 5.29
N GLY A 272 7.77 -1.26 6.20
CA GLY A 272 7.46 0.11 5.82
C GLY A 272 6.18 0.27 5.00
N LEU A 273 5.44 -0.78 4.77
CA LEU A 273 4.30 -0.82 3.87
C LEU A 273 3.10 -1.46 4.57
N SER A 274 1.97 -0.80 4.52
CA SER A 274 0.75 -1.25 5.14
C SER A 274 -0.01 -2.25 4.26
N VAL A 275 -0.98 -2.86 4.79
CA VAL A 275 -1.33 -4.23 4.66
C VAL A 275 -2.82 -4.40 4.42
N LYS A 276 -3.20 -4.97 3.28
CA LYS A 276 -4.57 -5.37 2.99
C LYS A 276 -4.80 -6.78 3.54
N LYS A 277 -5.89 -6.97 4.28
CA LYS A 277 -6.29 -8.27 4.79
C LYS A 277 -6.98 -9.10 3.70
N TYR A 278 -6.56 -10.35 3.60
CA TYR A 278 -7.27 -11.38 2.86
C TYR A 278 -7.62 -12.52 3.80
N ASP A 279 -8.86 -12.98 3.75
CA ASP A 279 -9.30 -14.15 4.52
C ASP A 279 -8.72 -15.43 3.88
N VAL A 280 -7.63 -15.93 4.44
CA VAL A 280 -7.01 -17.20 4.07
C VAL A 280 -7.04 -18.11 5.27
N ARG A 281 -8.13 -18.88 5.41
CA ARG A 281 -8.28 -19.85 6.49
C ARG A 281 -7.20 -20.92 6.40
N GLY A 282 -6.44 -21.07 7.47
CA GLY A 282 -5.43 -22.12 7.57
C GLY A 282 -3.98 -21.70 7.28
N TYR A 283 -3.70 -20.40 7.25
CA TYR A 283 -2.33 -19.89 7.20
C TYR A 283 -1.57 -20.27 8.48
N GLY A 284 -0.43 -20.89 8.33
CA GLY A 284 0.40 -21.35 9.44
C GLY A 284 1.89 -21.25 9.14
N ILE A 285 2.73 -21.83 10.01
CA ILE A 285 4.19 -21.79 9.87
C ILE A 285 4.67 -22.30 8.51
N ILE A 286 4.06 -23.38 8.02
CA ILE A 286 4.41 -23.95 6.70
C ILE A 286 4.05 -22.97 5.59
N SER A 287 2.89 -22.32 5.68
CA SER A 287 2.50 -21.30 4.72
C SER A 287 3.50 -20.13 4.70
N CYS A 288 3.95 -19.68 5.88
CA CYS A 288 4.97 -18.64 6.00
C CYS A 288 6.30 -19.04 5.32
N ILE A 289 6.78 -20.27 5.60
CA ILE A 289 8.00 -20.82 4.97
C ILE A 289 7.84 -20.88 3.44
N VAL A 290 6.68 -21.35 2.96
CA VAL A 290 6.40 -21.40 1.51
C VAL A 290 6.41 -20.01 0.88
N VAL A 291 5.83 -19.00 1.54
CA VAL A 291 5.88 -17.61 1.04
C VAL A 291 7.33 -17.14 0.90
N ILE A 292 8.13 -17.28 1.94
CA ILE A 292 9.53 -16.84 1.94
C ILE A 292 10.32 -17.58 0.86
N LEU A 293 10.15 -18.89 0.77
CA LEU A 293 10.87 -19.72 -0.20
C LEU A 293 10.48 -19.38 -1.64
N VAL A 294 9.18 -19.31 -1.94
CA VAL A 294 8.69 -19.00 -3.29
C VAL A 294 9.13 -17.60 -3.71
N THR A 295 8.99 -16.59 -2.84
CA THR A 295 9.39 -15.22 -3.17
C THR A 295 10.88 -15.10 -3.38
N THR A 296 11.71 -15.72 -2.53
CA THR A 296 13.16 -15.74 -2.68
C THR A 296 13.57 -16.43 -3.98
N LEU A 297 13.03 -17.62 -4.27
CA LEU A 297 13.31 -18.32 -5.52
C LEU A 297 12.91 -17.51 -6.76
N THR A 298 11.73 -16.86 -6.70
CA THR A 298 11.25 -16.05 -7.83
C THR A 298 12.19 -14.89 -8.12
N ILE A 299 12.63 -14.18 -7.09
CA ILE A 299 13.54 -13.04 -7.22
C ILE A 299 14.94 -13.47 -7.68
N THR A 300 15.43 -14.61 -7.19
CA THR A 300 16.79 -15.08 -7.52
C THR A 300 16.88 -15.73 -8.90
N ILE A 301 15.83 -16.47 -9.32
CA ILE A 301 15.85 -17.21 -10.59
C ILE A 301 15.38 -16.34 -11.76
N PHE A 302 14.42 -15.44 -11.51
CA PHE A 302 13.76 -14.69 -12.56
C PHE A 302 13.89 -13.15 -12.44
N PRO A 303 15.04 -12.56 -12.05
CA PRO A 303 15.16 -11.10 -11.92
C PRO A 303 14.87 -10.37 -13.24
N HIS A 304 15.42 -10.87 -14.36
CA HIS A 304 15.20 -10.30 -15.69
C HIS A 304 13.73 -10.37 -16.16
N ALA A 305 13.00 -11.42 -15.74
CA ALA A 305 11.59 -11.55 -16.06
C ALA A 305 10.75 -10.50 -15.30
N LEU A 306 11.11 -10.22 -14.05
CA LEU A 306 10.41 -9.22 -13.24
C LEU A 306 10.61 -7.80 -13.79
N ALA A 307 11.78 -7.50 -14.34
CA ALA A 307 12.06 -6.23 -15.01
C ALA A 307 11.18 -5.98 -16.25
N ARG A 308 10.61 -7.01 -16.85
CA ARG A 308 9.74 -6.91 -18.03
C ARG A 308 8.25 -6.70 -17.73
N VAL A 309 7.88 -6.56 -16.47
CA VAL A 309 6.49 -6.25 -16.10
C VAL A 309 6.17 -4.80 -16.48
N PRO A 310 5.12 -4.53 -17.30
CA PRO A 310 4.81 -3.18 -17.72
C PRO A 310 4.36 -2.29 -16.56
N LEU A 311 4.97 -1.12 -16.38
CA LEU A 311 4.60 -0.14 -15.37
C LEU A 311 3.13 0.29 -15.45
N HIS A 312 2.56 0.38 -16.65
CA HIS A 312 1.16 0.70 -16.89
C HIS A 312 0.22 -0.30 -16.20
N SER A 313 0.59 -1.59 -16.22
CA SER A 313 -0.16 -2.65 -15.53
C SER A 313 -0.04 -2.54 -14.02
N VAL A 314 1.14 -2.16 -13.52
CA VAL A 314 1.38 -1.90 -12.09
C VAL A 314 0.47 -0.78 -11.60
N GLY A 315 0.46 0.36 -12.30
CA GLY A 315 -0.43 1.49 -11.98
C GLY A 315 -1.91 1.09 -11.98
N ALA A 316 -2.34 0.37 -13.02
CA ALA A 316 -3.71 -0.13 -13.15
C ALA A 316 -4.14 -1.02 -11.98
N MET A 317 -3.31 -2.01 -11.63
CA MET A 317 -3.58 -2.93 -10.51
C MET A 317 -3.74 -2.18 -9.18
N LEU A 318 -2.82 -1.28 -8.87
CA LEU A 318 -2.84 -0.53 -7.61
C LEU A 318 -4.01 0.45 -7.53
N ILE A 319 -4.41 1.09 -8.63
CA ILE A 319 -5.62 1.94 -8.69
C ILE A 319 -6.85 1.13 -8.29
N VAL A 320 -7.09 0.00 -8.96
CA VAL A 320 -8.27 -0.85 -8.65
C VAL A 320 -8.21 -1.34 -7.20
N SER A 321 -7.05 -1.81 -6.76
CA SER A 321 -6.87 -2.28 -5.38
C SER A 321 -7.16 -1.18 -4.36
N GLY A 322 -6.71 0.05 -4.59
CA GLY A 322 -6.97 1.20 -3.73
C GLY A 322 -8.47 1.46 -3.59
N TRP A 323 -9.19 1.52 -4.70
CA TRP A 323 -10.64 1.72 -4.69
C TRP A 323 -11.40 0.56 -4.04
N GLN A 324 -10.98 -0.70 -4.23
CA GLN A 324 -11.60 -1.85 -3.58
C GLN A 324 -11.46 -1.84 -2.05
N THR A 325 -10.46 -1.16 -1.50
CA THR A 325 -10.23 -1.06 -0.05
C THR A 325 -10.99 0.08 0.63
N LEU A 326 -11.68 0.93 -0.13
CA LEU A 326 -12.48 2.02 0.43
C LEU A 326 -13.56 1.51 1.41
N PRO A 327 -13.76 2.20 2.54
CA PRO A 327 -14.80 1.85 3.50
C PRO A 327 -16.18 2.33 3.04
N TYR A 328 -16.69 1.79 1.92
CA TYR A 328 -17.97 2.19 1.30
C TYR A 328 -19.15 2.21 2.27
N LYS A 329 -19.19 1.25 3.22
CA LYS A 329 -20.25 1.23 4.25
C LYS A 329 -20.21 2.46 5.15
N LYS A 330 -19.01 2.95 5.51
CA LYS A 330 -18.84 4.15 6.34
C LYS A 330 -19.13 5.41 5.54
N ILE A 331 -18.67 5.50 4.31
CA ILE A 331 -18.99 6.59 3.39
C ILE A 331 -20.52 6.67 3.21
N GLY A 332 -21.17 5.54 2.90
CA GLY A 332 -22.62 5.47 2.77
C GLY A 332 -23.36 5.84 4.06
N ALA A 333 -22.85 5.49 5.23
CA ALA A 333 -23.44 5.88 6.51
C ALA A 333 -23.38 7.40 6.73
N VAL A 334 -22.26 8.06 6.40
CA VAL A 334 -22.12 9.53 6.49
C VAL A 334 -23.10 10.22 5.56
N VAL A 335 -23.21 9.76 4.30
CA VAL A 335 -24.16 10.35 3.34
C VAL A 335 -25.62 10.15 3.77
N LYS A 336 -25.96 8.95 4.28
CA LYS A 336 -27.31 8.63 4.77
C LYS A 336 -27.69 9.37 6.05
N SER A 337 -26.72 9.75 6.89
CA SER A 337 -26.99 10.49 8.13
C SER A 337 -27.60 11.87 7.90
N LYS A 338 -27.49 12.40 6.67
CA LYS A 338 -27.93 13.77 6.30
C LYS A 338 -27.36 14.88 7.20
N SER A 339 -26.36 14.56 8.03
CA SER A 339 -25.68 15.56 8.86
C SER A 339 -24.77 16.41 7.98
N PHE A 340 -25.15 17.66 7.77
CA PHE A 340 -24.42 18.63 6.95
C PHE A 340 -22.96 18.78 7.39
N LEU A 341 -22.74 18.89 8.71
CA LEU A 341 -21.40 19.00 9.30
C LEU A 341 -20.54 17.77 9.03
N SER A 342 -21.11 16.56 9.13
CA SER A 342 -20.37 15.31 8.87
C SER A 342 -19.99 15.17 7.39
N ILE A 343 -20.86 15.61 6.47
CA ILE A 343 -20.59 15.58 5.03
C ILE A 343 -19.50 16.61 4.69
N ILE A 344 -19.59 17.83 5.21
CA ILE A 344 -18.58 18.86 4.99
C ILE A 344 -17.20 18.40 5.53
N ALA A 345 -17.17 17.87 6.74
CA ALA A 345 -15.92 17.37 7.31
C ALA A 345 -15.31 16.24 6.47
N MET A 346 -16.13 15.33 5.96
CA MET A 346 -15.67 14.28 5.03
C MET A 346 -15.07 14.88 3.76
N LEU A 347 -15.72 15.87 3.16
CA LEU A 347 -15.24 16.54 1.94
C LEU A 347 -13.95 17.33 2.19
N ILE A 348 -13.89 18.10 3.29
CA ILE A 348 -12.68 18.85 3.67
C ILE A 348 -11.49 17.90 3.85
N CYS A 349 -11.68 16.79 4.59
CA CYS A 349 -10.65 15.78 4.75
C CYS A 349 -10.24 15.16 3.41
N ALA A 350 -11.18 14.85 2.51
CA ALA A 350 -10.86 14.28 1.21
C ALA A 350 -10.07 15.25 0.33
N ILE A 351 -10.49 16.50 0.26
CA ILE A 351 -9.86 17.54 -0.57
C ILE A 351 -8.47 17.88 -0.03
N SER A 352 -8.28 17.90 1.29
CA SER A 352 -6.96 18.22 1.89
C SER A 352 -5.85 17.26 1.46
N PHE A 353 -6.13 15.98 1.27
CA PHE A 353 -5.14 15.01 0.77
C PHE A 353 -4.77 15.20 -0.70
N VAL A 354 -5.59 15.91 -1.46
CA VAL A 354 -5.28 16.24 -2.87
C VAL A 354 -4.52 17.55 -2.97
N LEU A 355 -4.95 18.58 -2.20
CA LEU A 355 -4.40 19.95 -2.32
C LEU A 355 -3.15 20.18 -1.49
N CYS A 356 -3.02 19.53 -0.34
CA CYS A 356 -1.93 19.74 0.60
C CYS A 356 -0.94 18.58 0.58
N ASN A 357 0.20 18.77 1.23
CA ASN A 357 1.05 17.63 1.56
C ASN A 357 0.34 16.72 2.60
N ILE A 358 0.74 15.46 2.64
CA ILE A 358 0.04 14.43 3.42
C ILE A 358 0.07 14.74 4.93
N PHE A 359 1.14 15.31 5.43
CA PHE A 359 1.24 15.71 6.83
C PHE A 359 0.22 16.80 7.18
N SER A 360 0.14 17.87 6.38
CA SER A 360 -0.86 18.94 6.56
C SER A 360 -2.29 18.43 6.43
N ALA A 361 -2.55 17.51 5.49
CA ALA A 361 -3.84 16.86 5.34
C ALA A 361 -4.23 16.07 6.60
N CYS A 362 -3.30 15.36 7.21
CA CYS A 362 -3.53 14.66 8.48
C CYS A 362 -3.86 15.63 9.63
N ILE A 363 -3.19 16.80 9.69
CA ILE A 363 -3.51 17.85 10.67
C ILE A 363 -4.94 18.37 10.45
N VAL A 364 -5.34 18.63 9.22
CA VAL A 364 -6.72 19.03 8.88
C VAL A 364 -7.71 17.98 9.37
N CYS A 365 -7.45 16.70 9.18
CA CYS A 365 -8.29 15.61 9.68
C CYS A 365 -8.42 15.63 11.21
N ILE A 366 -7.33 15.89 11.95
CA ILE A 366 -7.37 16.03 13.42
C ILE A 366 -8.23 17.22 13.84
N ILE A 367 -8.05 18.38 13.19
CA ILE A 367 -8.84 19.58 13.46
C ILE A 367 -10.32 19.30 13.22
N CYS A 368 -10.68 18.70 12.08
CA CYS A 368 -12.06 18.30 11.78
C CYS A 368 -12.62 17.34 12.83
N ALA A 369 -11.84 16.35 13.28
CA ALA A 369 -12.26 15.43 14.32
C ALA A 369 -12.55 16.14 15.65
N PHE A 370 -11.67 17.07 16.05
CA PHE A 370 -11.83 17.85 17.28
C PHE A 370 -13.07 18.74 17.21
N LEU A 371 -13.27 19.46 16.10
CA LEU A 371 -14.44 20.34 15.91
C LEU A 371 -15.74 19.54 15.97
N LEU A 372 -15.83 18.41 15.23
CA LEU A 372 -17.03 17.56 15.26
C LEU A 372 -17.34 17.08 16.68
N HIS A 373 -16.34 16.63 17.41
CA HIS A 373 -16.53 16.15 18.78
C HIS A 373 -17.02 17.25 19.73
N ARG A 374 -16.55 18.49 19.52
CA ARG A 374 -17.01 19.66 20.30
C ARG A 374 -18.47 20.01 19.99
N PHE A 375 -18.86 20.00 18.71
CA PHE A 375 -20.24 20.29 18.30
C PHE A 375 -21.22 19.22 18.76
N GLU A 376 -20.86 17.94 18.72
CA GLU A 376 -21.70 16.85 19.21
C GLU A 376 -21.93 16.94 20.73
N ARG A 377 -20.93 17.40 21.50
CA ARG A 377 -21.08 17.63 22.95
C ARG A 377 -21.97 18.84 23.25
N SER A 378 -21.82 19.94 22.51
CA SER A 378 -22.62 21.16 22.71
C SER A 378 -24.10 20.92 22.38
N GLY A 379 -24.39 20.12 21.33
CA GLY A 379 -25.77 19.78 20.98
C GLY A 379 -26.50 18.89 22.00
N LYS A 380 -25.74 18.09 22.79
CA LYS A 380 -26.33 17.27 23.88
C LYS A 380 -26.52 18.02 25.21
N SER A 381 -25.89 19.18 25.35
CA SER A 381 -26.03 20.01 26.56
C SER A 381 -27.26 20.93 26.50
N ASN A 382 -27.82 21.15 25.32
CA ASN A 382 -28.97 22.06 25.10
C ASN A 382 -30.27 21.32 24.78
N GLY A 383 -30.33 20.01 24.93
CA GLY A 383 -31.56 19.19 24.85
C GLY A 383 -31.72 18.31 26.08
#